data_59b34da3af5dd7979d9ab461d10bcdb7
#
_entry.id   59b34da3af5dd7979d9ab461d10bcdb7
#
_cell.length_a   1.000
_cell.length_b   1.000
_cell.length_c   1.000
_cell.angle_alpha   90.00
_cell.angle_beta   90.00
_cell.angle_gamma   90.00
#
_symmetry.space_group_name_H-M   'P 1'
#
loop_
_entity.id
_entity.type
_entity.pdbx_description
1 polymer ?
#
loop_
_entity_poly.entity_id
_entity_poly.type
_entity_poly.pdbx_seq_one_letter_code
_entity_poly.pdbx_strand_id
1 'polypeptide(L)'
;MSKVVLDASVVLAFLHEEPGAERLTDELLAEACISTVNLAEAATKLIQGGDDPGAVWRDLEFFFPSAEAFTRTHARLAAKLVQQTRALGLSLGDRSCLALAIALKAPVWTADRSWKKLNVGVPVHLLR
;
A
#
# COMPACT_ATOMS: atom_id res chain seq x y z
N MET A 1 -15.04 -6.59 -10.94
CA MET A 1 -14.49 -5.29 -10.55
C MET A 1 -12.98 -5.34 -10.46
N SER A 2 -12.34 -4.37 -11.06
CA SER A 2 -10.88 -4.24 -10.96
C SER A 2 -10.51 -3.76 -9.57
N LYS A 3 -9.41 -4.29 -9.02
CA LYS A 3 -8.86 -3.81 -7.76
C LYS A 3 -7.57 -3.04 -8.01
N VAL A 4 -7.27 -2.08 -7.14
CA VAL A 4 -5.98 -1.41 -7.09
C VAL A 4 -5.44 -1.56 -5.68
N VAL A 5 -4.14 -1.85 -5.57
CA VAL A 5 -3.48 -2.05 -4.29
C VAL A 5 -2.76 -0.77 -3.90
N LEU A 6 -2.90 -0.35 -2.65
CA LEU A 6 -2.26 0.86 -2.15
C LEU A 6 -1.15 0.51 -1.16
N ASP A 7 0.01 1.13 -1.37
CA ASP A 7 1.09 1.14 -0.40
C ASP A 7 0.75 2.08 0.76
N ALA A 8 1.33 1.85 1.93
CA ALA A 8 1.11 2.71 3.10
C ALA A 8 1.44 4.18 2.83
N SER A 9 2.44 4.45 1.98
CA SER A 9 2.82 5.83 1.62
C SER A 9 1.67 6.59 0.94
N VAL A 10 0.85 5.89 0.15
CA VAL A 10 -0.31 6.48 -0.52
C VAL A 10 -1.41 6.80 0.49
N VAL A 11 -1.65 5.89 1.42
CA VAL A 11 -2.62 6.11 2.49
C VAL A 11 -2.26 7.34 3.32
N LEU A 12 -0.98 7.44 3.71
CA LEU A 12 -0.48 8.58 4.47
C LEU A 12 -0.57 9.88 3.69
N ALA A 13 -0.22 9.85 2.40
CA ALA A 13 -0.32 11.02 1.55
C ALA A 13 -1.76 11.51 1.43
N PHE A 14 -2.72 10.60 1.33
CA PHE A 14 -4.13 10.94 1.26
C PHE A 14 -4.59 11.64 2.56
N LEU A 15 -4.28 11.04 3.71
CA LEU A 15 -4.72 11.57 5.00
C LEU A 15 -4.03 12.89 5.36
N HIS A 16 -2.80 13.10 4.92
CA HIS A 16 -2.04 14.32 5.16
C HIS A 16 -2.18 15.35 4.04
N GLU A 17 -3.00 15.07 3.03
CA GLU A 17 -3.21 15.94 1.88
C GLU A 17 -1.89 16.33 1.20
N GLU A 18 -0.98 15.37 1.08
CA GLU A 18 0.32 15.59 0.42
C GLU A 18 0.17 15.72 -1.09
N PRO A 19 1.20 16.26 -1.79
CA PRO A 19 1.16 16.38 -3.24
C PRO A 19 0.87 15.05 -3.92
N GLY A 20 -0.05 15.07 -4.89
CA GLY A 20 -0.49 13.88 -5.61
C GLY A 20 -1.75 13.24 -5.03
N ALA A 21 -2.14 13.58 -3.81
CA ALA A 21 -3.31 12.99 -3.15
C ALA A 21 -4.61 13.23 -3.96
N GLU A 22 -4.67 14.32 -4.72
CA GLU A 22 -5.82 14.63 -5.57
C GLU A 22 -6.05 13.61 -6.70
N ARG A 23 -5.05 12.78 -6.97
CA ARG A 23 -5.18 11.68 -7.95
C ARG A 23 -5.98 10.51 -7.40
N LEU A 24 -6.16 10.46 -6.08
CA LEU A 24 -6.93 9.40 -5.42
C LEU A 24 -8.40 9.82 -5.40
N THR A 25 -9.04 9.66 -6.55
CA THR A 25 -10.45 10.00 -6.74
C THR A 25 -11.36 9.04 -6.00
N ASP A 26 -12.63 9.41 -5.83
CA ASP A 26 -13.62 8.53 -5.22
C ASP A 26 -13.74 7.21 -5.98
N GLU A 27 -13.67 7.27 -7.33
CA GLU A 27 -13.71 6.08 -8.16
C GLU A 27 -12.53 5.15 -7.89
N LEU A 28 -11.32 5.71 -7.78
CA LEU A 28 -10.13 4.91 -7.49
C LEU A 28 -10.20 4.31 -6.09
N LEU A 29 -10.60 5.12 -5.10
CA LEU A 29 -10.72 4.64 -3.72
C LEU A 29 -11.76 3.54 -3.57
N ALA A 30 -12.83 3.56 -4.38
CA ALA A 30 -13.84 2.52 -4.36
C ALA A 30 -13.28 1.15 -4.80
N GLU A 31 -12.21 1.14 -5.59
CA GLU A 31 -11.55 -0.08 -6.06
C GLU A 31 -10.30 -0.40 -5.26
N ALA A 32 -9.93 0.44 -4.31
CA ALA A 32 -8.69 0.29 -3.55
C ALA A 32 -8.79 -0.81 -2.50
N CYS A 33 -7.68 -1.54 -2.35
CA CYS A 33 -7.52 -2.45 -1.22
C CYS A 33 -6.09 -2.31 -0.68
N ILE A 34 -5.91 -2.70 0.56
CA ILE A 34 -4.64 -2.57 1.25
C ILE A 34 -4.36 -3.85 2.03
N SER A 35 -3.11 -4.32 1.99
CA SER A 35 -2.68 -5.42 2.86
C SER A 35 -2.79 -5.00 4.33
N THR A 36 -3.21 -5.92 5.20
CA THR A 36 -3.25 -5.64 6.63
C THR A 36 -1.88 -5.25 7.19
N VAL A 37 -0.79 -5.70 6.57
CA VAL A 37 0.57 -5.27 6.95
C VAL A 37 0.74 -3.77 6.70
N ASN A 38 0.33 -3.30 5.54
CA ASN A 38 0.46 -1.88 5.19
C ASN A 38 -0.53 -1.02 5.95
N LEU A 39 -1.70 -1.57 6.27
CA LEU A 39 -2.65 -0.89 7.13
C LEU A 39 -2.05 -0.66 8.52
N ALA A 40 -1.42 -1.69 9.10
CA ALA A 40 -0.73 -1.57 10.39
C ALA A 40 0.42 -0.57 10.33
N GLU A 41 1.17 -0.57 9.22
CA GLU A 41 2.25 0.39 8.98
C GLU A 41 1.74 1.84 9.01
N ALA A 42 0.69 2.11 8.25
CA ALA A 42 0.10 3.45 8.18
C ALA A 42 -0.42 3.89 9.55
N ALA A 43 -1.16 3.00 10.23
CA ALA A 43 -1.68 3.29 11.56
C ALA A 43 -0.55 3.58 12.56
N THR A 44 0.51 2.78 12.52
CA THR A 44 1.66 2.94 13.40
C THR A 44 2.29 4.33 13.23
N LYS A 45 2.52 4.74 11.99
CA LYS A 45 3.12 6.05 11.71
C LYS A 45 2.26 7.21 12.17
N LEU A 46 0.95 7.11 11.98
CA LEU A 46 0.01 8.15 12.42
C LEU A 46 0.00 8.26 13.95
N ILE A 47 -0.04 7.13 14.64
CA ILE A 47 -0.03 7.09 16.11
C ILE A 47 1.29 7.61 16.66
N GLN A 48 2.42 7.20 16.08
CA GLN A 48 3.74 7.71 16.45
C GLN A 48 3.86 9.22 16.23
N GLY A 49 3.15 9.74 15.23
CA GLY A 49 3.12 11.18 14.95
C GLY A 49 2.25 11.98 15.91
N GLY A 50 1.58 11.33 16.84
CA GLY A 50 0.79 11.99 17.88
C GLY A 50 -0.72 11.90 17.69
N ASP A 51 -1.21 11.25 16.65
CA ASP A 51 -2.66 11.13 16.43
C ASP A 51 -3.28 10.15 17.43
N ASP A 52 -4.52 10.43 17.82
CA ASP A 52 -5.28 9.56 18.71
C ASP A 52 -5.58 8.21 18.01
N PRO A 53 -5.24 7.06 18.65
CA PRO A 53 -5.47 5.76 18.02
C PRO A 53 -6.91 5.51 17.58
N GLY A 54 -7.89 5.93 18.38
CA GLY A 54 -9.29 5.77 18.01
C GLY A 54 -9.67 6.54 16.75
N ALA A 55 -9.18 7.77 16.64
CA ALA A 55 -9.41 8.61 15.46
C ALA A 55 -8.72 8.01 14.23
N VAL A 56 -7.49 7.51 14.40
CA VAL A 56 -6.73 6.86 13.32
C VAL A 56 -7.53 5.71 12.71
N TRP A 57 -8.01 4.79 13.54
CA TRP A 57 -8.75 3.64 13.05
C TRP A 57 -10.09 4.03 12.42
N ARG A 58 -10.76 5.04 12.96
CA ARG A 58 -11.99 5.56 12.39
C ARG A 58 -11.76 6.06 10.96
N ASP A 59 -10.69 6.84 10.76
CA ASP A 59 -10.35 7.37 9.43
C ASP A 59 -9.92 6.27 8.46
N LEU A 60 -9.07 5.35 8.92
CA LEU A 60 -8.60 4.25 8.06
C LEU A 60 -9.77 3.37 7.61
N GLU A 61 -10.67 3.03 8.51
CA GLU A 61 -11.83 2.20 8.18
C GLU A 61 -12.82 2.94 7.27
N PHE A 62 -12.93 4.25 7.42
CA PHE A 62 -13.83 5.05 6.60
C PHE A 62 -13.30 5.19 5.16
N PHE A 63 -12.05 5.61 5.01
CA PHE A 63 -11.49 5.89 3.69
C PHE A 63 -10.95 4.64 2.98
N PHE A 64 -10.51 3.65 3.72
CA PHE A 64 -9.88 2.43 3.18
C PHE A 64 -10.53 1.19 3.79
N PRO A 65 -11.83 0.96 3.53
CA PRO A 65 -12.55 -0.14 4.18
C PRO A 65 -12.14 -1.53 3.71
N SER A 66 -11.52 -1.64 2.53
CA SER A 66 -11.15 -2.93 1.96
C SER A 66 -9.71 -3.28 2.33
N ALA A 67 -9.56 -4.08 3.39
CA ALA A 67 -8.27 -4.61 3.82
C ALA A 67 -8.21 -6.11 3.55
N GLU A 68 -7.10 -6.55 2.95
CA GLU A 68 -6.88 -7.96 2.64
C GLU A 68 -5.90 -8.56 3.64
N ALA A 69 -6.27 -9.68 4.24
CA ALA A 69 -5.41 -10.36 5.21
C ALA A 69 -4.11 -10.82 4.54
N PHE A 70 -2.99 -10.59 5.23
CA PHE A 70 -1.70 -11.09 4.81
C PHE A 70 -1.63 -12.58 5.09
N THR A 71 -1.76 -13.40 4.04
CA THR A 71 -1.86 -14.85 4.14
C THR A 71 -0.50 -15.53 4.00
N ARG A 72 -0.49 -16.85 4.20
CA ARG A 72 0.71 -17.65 3.94
C ARG A 72 1.16 -17.54 2.48
N THR A 73 0.22 -17.48 1.55
CA THR A 73 0.54 -17.27 0.13
C THR A 73 1.25 -15.95 -0.06
N HIS A 74 0.75 -14.88 0.56
CA HIS A 74 1.38 -13.56 0.51
C HIS A 74 2.76 -13.60 1.16
N ALA A 75 2.93 -14.32 2.25
CA ALA A 75 4.23 -14.47 2.92
C ALA A 75 5.27 -15.11 2.00
N ARG A 76 4.87 -16.14 1.26
CA ARG A 76 5.76 -16.80 0.29
C ARG A 76 6.17 -15.87 -0.83
N LEU A 77 5.21 -15.11 -1.37
CA LEU A 77 5.48 -14.13 -2.42
C LEU A 77 6.40 -13.02 -1.93
N ALA A 78 6.12 -12.48 -0.74
CA ALA A 78 6.93 -11.42 -0.14
C ALA A 78 8.38 -11.88 0.09
N ALA A 79 8.57 -13.10 0.57
CA ALA A 79 9.90 -13.67 0.79
C ALA A 79 10.64 -13.84 -0.54
N LYS A 80 9.96 -14.36 -1.56
CA LYS A 80 10.55 -14.57 -2.88
C LYS A 80 10.99 -13.26 -3.54
N LEU A 81 10.26 -12.17 -3.30
CA LEU A 81 10.56 -10.87 -3.87
C LEU A 81 11.90 -10.29 -3.40
N VAL A 82 12.47 -10.80 -2.31
CA VAL A 82 13.78 -10.33 -1.81
C VAL A 82 14.82 -10.36 -2.93
N GLN A 83 14.85 -11.42 -3.72
CA GLN A 83 15.86 -11.55 -4.78
C GLN A 83 15.67 -10.50 -5.89
N GLN A 84 14.43 -10.26 -6.29
CA GLN A 84 14.11 -9.32 -7.37
C GLN A 84 14.23 -7.86 -6.95
N THR A 85 14.12 -7.58 -5.65
CA THR A 85 14.08 -6.20 -5.12
C THR A 85 15.31 -5.83 -4.28
N ARG A 86 16.32 -6.70 -4.27
CA ARG A 86 17.51 -6.52 -3.43
C ARG A 86 18.19 -5.18 -3.67
N ALA A 87 18.33 -4.78 -4.91
CA ALA A 87 19.00 -3.55 -5.29
C ALA A 87 18.31 -2.30 -4.73
N LEU A 88 17.00 -2.36 -4.49
CA LEU A 88 16.23 -1.24 -3.96
C LEU A 88 16.08 -1.32 -2.43
N GLY A 89 16.47 -2.41 -1.81
CA GLY A 89 16.40 -2.56 -0.37
C GLY A 89 14.99 -2.47 0.20
N LEU A 90 14.00 -3.03 -0.50
CA LEU A 90 12.61 -2.93 -0.08
C LEU A 90 12.38 -3.61 1.27
N SER A 91 11.58 -2.97 2.12
CA SER A 91 11.20 -3.49 3.43
C SER A 91 10.20 -4.64 3.30
N LEU A 92 9.94 -5.33 4.41
CA LEU A 92 8.88 -6.33 4.46
C LEU A 92 7.52 -5.71 4.11
N GLY A 93 7.25 -4.49 4.59
CA GLY A 93 6.01 -3.79 4.26
C GLY A 93 5.86 -3.56 2.75
N ASP A 94 6.93 -3.07 2.11
CA ASP A 94 6.94 -2.86 0.65
C ASP A 94 6.67 -4.17 -0.08
N ARG A 95 7.36 -5.24 0.30
CA ARG A 95 7.20 -6.55 -0.34
C ARG A 95 5.84 -7.16 -0.06
N SER A 96 5.25 -6.87 1.10
CA SER A 96 3.89 -7.33 1.42
C SER A 96 2.85 -6.66 0.52
N CYS A 97 3.02 -5.38 0.25
CA CYS A 97 2.17 -4.64 -0.68
C CYS A 97 2.25 -5.24 -2.09
N LEU A 98 3.47 -5.47 -2.57
CA LEU A 98 3.69 -6.07 -3.89
C LEU A 98 3.17 -7.51 -3.96
N ALA A 99 3.30 -8.27 -2.88
CA ALA A 99 2.77 -9.63 -2.81
C ALA A 99 1.25 -9.65 -3.00
N LEU A 100 0.54 -8.72 -2.36
CA LEU A 100 -0.90 -8.60 -2.54
C LEU A 100 -1.24 -8.24 -3.99
N ALA A 101 -0.54 -7.28 -4.57
CA ALA A 101 -0.76 -6.87 -5.96
C ALA A 101 -0.55 -8.05 -6.92
N ILE A 102 0.51 -8.82 -6.73
CA ILE A 102 0.80 -10.01 -7.54
C ILE A 102 -0.30 -11.06 -7.37
N ALA A 103 -0.71 -11.34 -6.14
CA ALA A 103 -1.74 -12.33 -5.87
C ALA A 103 -3.08 -11.96 -6.51
N LEU A 104 -3.41 -10.68 -6.55
CA LEU A 104 -4.64 -10.18 -7.16
C LEU A 104 -4.50 -9.86 -8.64
N LYS A 105 -3.28 -9.90 -9.18
CA LYS A 105 -2.98 -9.46 -10.55
C LYS A 105 -3.48 -8.04 -10.77
N ALA A 106 -3.21 -7.16 -9.81
CA ALA A 106 -3.73 -5.80 -9.77
C ALA A 106 -2.57 -4.80 -9.82
N PRO A 107 -2.82 -3.58 -10.33
CA PRO A 107 -1.84 -2.51 -10.25
C PRO A 107 -1.67 -2.05 -8.80
N VAL A 108 -0.49 -1.48 -8.52
CA VAL A 108 -0.17 -0.94 -7.21
C VAL A 108 0.17 0.53 -7.33
N TRP A 109 -0.25 1.30 -6.34
CA TRP A 109 0.07 2.73 -6.23
C TRP A 109 1.01 2.96 -5.05
N THR A 110 2.05 3.76 -5.27
CA THR A 110 3.01 4.12 -4.23
C THR A 110 3.43 5.59 -4.39
N ALA A 111 3.85 6.22 -3.30
CA ALA A 111 4.48 7.53 -3.33
C ALA A 111 6.01 7.41 -3.35
N ASP A 112 6.56 6.21 -3.30
CA ASP A 112 8.01 5.97 -3.32
C ASP A 112 8.49 5.89 -4.77
N ARG A 113 9.19 6.93 -5.21
CA ARG A 113 9.65 7.03 -6.58
C ARG A 113 10.67 5.96 -6.97
N SER A 114 11.34 5.34 -6.01
CA SER A 114 12.29 4.27 -6.30
C SER A 114 11.61 3.03 -6.91
N TRP A 115 10.31 2.86 -6.69
CA TRP A 115 9.55 1.75 -7.26
C TRP A 115 9.38 1.84 -8.78
N LYS A 116 9.68 2.98 -9.37
CA LYS A 116 9.64 3.14 -10.82
C LYS A 116 10.52 2.10 -11.54
N LYS A 117 11.58 1.64 -10.87
CA LYS A 117 12.52 0.68 -11.43
C LYS A 117 12.09 -0.78 -11.24
N LEU A 118 10.98 -1.02 -10.54
CA LEU A 118 10.52 -2.39 -10.28
C LEU A 118 9.96 -3.03 -11.53
N ASN A 119 10.27 -4.31 -11.68
CA ASN A 119 9.68 -5.16 -12.70
C ASN A 119 9.29 -6.48 -12.04
N VAL A 120 8.11 -6.48 -11.44
CA VAL A 120 7.64 -7.61 -10.63
C VAL A 120 6.34 -8.23 -11.19
N GLY A 121 6.00 -7.90 -12.43
CA GLY A 121 4.87 -8.51 -13.12
C GLY A 121 3.53 -7.82 -12.92
N VAL A 122 3.49 -6.70 -12.20
CA VAL A 122 2.28 -5.88 -12.06
C VAL A 122 2.62 -4.42 -12.36
N PRO A 123 1.65 -3.64 -12.88
CA PRO A 123 1.88 -2.21 -13.10
C PRO A 123 2.10 -1.47 -11.78
N VAL A 124 3.08 -0.57 -11.77
CA VAL A 124 3.36 0.30 -10.63
C VAL A 124 3.05 1.74 -11.04
N HIS A 125 2.15 2.38 -10.31
CA HIS A 125 1.79 3.77 -10.53
C HIS A 125 2.34 4.63 -9.40
N LEU A 126 3.05 5.69 -9.76
CA LEU A 126 3.58 6.65 -8.80
C LEU A 126 2.55 7.72 -8.53
N LEU A 127 2.32 8.02 -7.25
CA LEU A 127 1.38 9.06 -6.85
C LEU A 127 1.88 10.46 -7.29
N ARG A 128 3.21 10.65 -7.25
CA ARG A 128 3.83 11.93 -7.60
C ARG A 128 5.26 11.76 -8.10
#